data_530d5612c4a1cec8fae83bebfe83df5d
#
_entry.id   530d5612c4a1cec8fae83bebfe83df5d
#
_cell.length_a   1.000
_cell.length_b   1.000
_cell.length_c   1.000
_cell.angle_alpha   90.00
_cell.angle_beta   90.00
_cell.angle_gamma   90.00
#
_symmetry.space_group_name_H-M   'P 1'
#
loop_
_entity.id
_entity.type
_entity.pdbx_description
1 polymer ?
#
loop_
_entity_poly.entity_id
_entity_poly.type
_entity_poly.pdbx_seq_one_letter_code
_entity_poly.pdbx_strand_id
1 'polypeptide(L)'
;KHHPARSETSVGALMPWADRLWFVTYVAHTRLTGDGTELFYVDDAMRLTKHRASVVGTYANRMIHAESSQLFMGPHAIDTKGRVRTIEPLVDVRLTATCRHLSDPAGKVYMVGMEGEFAEVDVRTLEVRMLADLKKELAMGGRCCPHFKDGYTAHGRVVVANNSYYAGDFLRGHSDGRLAEWDGKQWRVLERTQFNTVSGRLAGDLGQAIFAVGQDRASMMLKVFLPATGWVTYRLPRATHTQDHAYTTEWPRLREIESERWMLNAGGLFYELPSMTYANRVWGVRPVCSHLRIIGDFCSWNGLLVMAGDQTTPIGDSNPFVGQPQANLWLGKSDDLWQW
;
A
#
# COMPACT_ATOMS: atom_id res chain seq x y z
N LYS A 1 -22.83 -4.82 -20.73
CA LYS A 1 -22.36 -4.04 -19.56
C LYS A 1 -21.14 -3.27 -20.00
N HIS A 2 -21.21 -1.94 -20.01
CA HIS A 2 -20.08 -1.10 -20.34
C HIS A 2 -19.15 -1.10 -19.14
N HIS A 3 -18.05 -1.80 -19.25
CA HIS A 3 -16.92 -1.55 -18.36
C HIS A 3 -16.27 -0.24 -18.84
N PRO A 4 -16.10 0.76 -17.99
CA PRO A 4 -15.36 1.95 -18.39
C PRO A 4 -13.95 1.53 -18.80
N ALA A 5 -13.37 2.24 -19.76
CA ALA A 5 -11.99 2.06 -20.12
C ALA A 5 -11.13 2.18 -18.85
N ARG A 6 -10.43 1.14 -18.48
CA ARG A 6 -9.68 1.02 -17.24
C ARG A 6 -8.21 1.14 -17.53
N SER A 7 -7.54 2.00 -16.82
CA SER A 7 -6.09 2.08 -16.91
C SER A 7 -5.39 0.99 -16.12
N GLU A 8 -5.99 0.56 -15.01
CA GLU A 8 -5.50 -0.55 -14.18
C GLU A 8 -6.62 -1.12 -13.31
N THR A 9 -6.55 -2.40 -13.04
CA THR A 9 -7.35 -3.09 -12.03
C THR A 9 -6.49 -4.07 -11.29
N SER A 10 -6.71 -4.22 -9.99
CA SER A 10 -5.95 -5.17 -9.20
C SER A 10 -6.64 -5.44 -7.87
N VAL A 11 -5.98 -6.24 -7.06
CA VAL A 11 -6.24 -6.36 -5.63
C VAL A 11 -5.52 -5.24 -4.91
N GLY A 12 -6.27 -4.37 -4.26
CA GLY A 12 -5.70 -3.20 -3.57
C GLY A 12 -5.01 -3.55 -2.27
N ALA A 13 -5.54 -4.52 -1.54
CA ALA A 13 -4.99 -4.99 -0.28
C ALA A 13 -5.30 -6.47 -0.07
N LEU A 14 -4.35 -7.20 0.51
CA LEU A 14 -4.43 -8.60 0.93
C LEU A 14 -4.05 -8.72 2.39
N MET A 15 -4.80 -9.52 3.19
CA MET A 15 -4.43 -9.77 4.58
C MET A 15 -5.04 -11.08 5.08
N PRO A 16 -4.23 -11.98 5.64
CA PRO A 16 -4.72 -13.12 6.40
C PRO A 16 -5.40 -12.65 7.70
N TRP A 17 -6.60 -13.10 7.94
CA TRP A 17 -7.35 -12.80 9.14
C TRP A 17 -8.50 -13.77 9.37
N ALA A 18 -8.74 -14.21 10.61
CA ALA A 18 -9.88 -15.07 10.96
C ALA A 18 -9.98 -16.31 10.05
N ASP A 19 -8.88 -17.04 9.90
CA ASP A 19 -8.72 -18.27 9.10
C ASP A 19 -9.08 -18.12 7.62
N ARG A 20 -8.92 -16.90 7.09
CA ARG A 20 -9.20 -16.56 5.69
C ARG A 20 -8.17 -15.60 5.15
N LEU A 21 -8.02 -15.62 3.85
CA LEU A 21 -7.32 -14.56 3.13
C LEU A 21 -8.33 -13.54 2.64
N TRP A 22 -8.38 -12.38 3.27
CA TRP A 22 -9.24 -11.28 2.89
C TRP A 22 -8.57 -10.38 1.86
N PHE A 23 -9.36 -9.83 0.95
CA PHE A 23 -8.87 -8.83 0.02
C PHE A 23 -9.97 -7.91 -0.48
N VAL A 24 -9.55 -6.72 -0.88
CA VAL A 24 -10.38 -5.74 -1.60
C VAL A 24 -9.79 -5.53 -2.98
N THR A 25 -10.66 -5.42 -3.96
CA THR A 25 -10.27 -5.09 -5.32
C THR A 25 -10.45 -3.59 -5.57
N TYR A 26 -9.75 -3.06 -6.56
CA TYR A 26 -9.88 -1.66 -6.94
C TYR A 26 -9.76 -1.46 -8.45
N VAL A 27 -10.28 -0.33 -8.90
CA VAL A 27 -10.10 0.19 -10.26
C VAL A 27 -9.54 1.60 -10.15
N ALA A 28 -8.38 1.83 -10.73
CA ALA A 28 -7.80 3.16 -10.74
C ALA A 28 -8.54 4.12 -11.68
N HIS A 29 -8.40 5.41 -11.39
CA HIS A 29 -8.85 6.54 -12.22
C HIS A 29 -10.36 6.63 -12.46
N THR A 30 -11.17 5.79 -11.86
CA THR A 30 -12.61 5.98 -11.87
C THR A 30 -13.07 6.40 -10.48
N ARG A 31 -13.66 7.58 -10.38
CA ARG A 31 -14.39 7.99 -9.16
C ARG A 31 -15.60 7.11 -8.92
N LEU A 32 -16.06 6.48 -9.96
CA LEU A 32 -17.12 5.52 -9.95
C LEU A 32 -16.45 4.16 -9.95
N THR A 33 -16.41 3.59 -8.87
CA THR A 33 -16.39 2.22 -8.51
C THR A 33 -16.87 1.36 -9.65
N GLY A 34 -15.97 0.73 -10.33
CA GLY A 34 -16.33 -0.23 -11.36
C GLY A 34 -17.01 -1.46 -10.74
N ASP A 35 -17.90 -2.11 -11.48
CA ASP A 35 -18.41 -3.43 -11.12
C ASP A 35 -17.24 -4.36 -10.75
N GLY A 36 -17.33 -5.03 -9.62
CA GLY A 36 -16.31 -5.98 -9.15
C GLY A 36 -15.22 -5.42 -8.25
N THR A 37 -15.29 -4.15 -7.84
CA THR A 37 -14.37 -3.58 -6.84
C THR A 37 -14.97 -3.69 -5.44
N GLU A 38 -14.77 -4.82 -4.80
CA GLU A 38 -15.53 -5.24 -3.63
C GLU A 38 -14.66 -6.03 -2.63
N LEU A 39 -15.28 -6.44 -1.52
CA LEU A 39 -14.65 -7.24 -0.48
C LEU A 39 -14.86 -8.74 -0.76
N PHE A 40 -13.76 -9.48 -0.75
CA PHE A 40 -13.73 -10.91 -0.95
C PHE A 40 -12.89 -11.60 0.13
N TYR A 41 -13.05 -12.91 0.22
CA TYR A 41 -12.13 -13.77 0.95
C TYR A 41 -11.97 -15.13 0.27
N VAL A 42 -10.82 -15.76 0.54
CA VAL A 42 -10.56 -17.17 0.23
C VAL A 42 -10.45 -17.92 1.55
N ASP A 43 -11.11 -19.07 1.66
CA ASP A 43 -11.03 -19.96 2.82
C ASP A 43 -9.93 -21.03 2.66
N ASP A 44 -9.71 -21.83 3.71
CA ASP A 44 -8.72 -22.91 3.70
C ASP A 44 -8.96 -23.99 2.65
N ALA A 45 -10.18 -24.10 2.14
CA ALA A 45 -10.52 -24.99 1.03
C ALA A 45 -10.31 -24.31 -0.35
N MET A 46 -9.65 -23.17 -0.38
CA MET A 46 -9.38 -22.36 -1.58
C MET A 46 -10.66 -21.89 -2.30
N ARG A 47 -11.74 -21.74 -1.57
CA ARG A 47 -12.99 -21.23 -2.15
C ARG A 47 -13.04 -19.71 -2.05
N LEU A 48 -13.16 -19.09 -3.21
CA LEU A 48 -13.36 -17.65 -3.33
C LEU A 48 -14.80 -17.27 -3.04
N THR A 49 -14.99 -16.31 -2.16
CA THR A 49 -16.33 -15.82 -1.79
C THR A 49 -16.33 -14.28 -1.76
N LYS A 50 -17.31 -13.69 -2.44
CA LYS A 50 -17.67 -12.29 -2.27
C LYS A 50 -18.45 -12.13 -0.97
N HIS A 51 -17.99 -11.24 -0.09
CA HIS A 51 -18.67 -11.02 1.18
C HIS A 51 -19.94 -10.16 0.98
N ARG A 52 -21.01 -10.48 1.69
CA ARG A 52 -22.32 -9.78 1.56
C ARG A 52 -22.29 -8.29 1.95
N ALA A 53 -21.33 -7.89 2.80
CA ALA A 53 -21.13 -6.49 3.18
C ALA A 53 -20.23 -5.72 2.21
N SER A 54 -19.96 -6.30 1.05
CA SER A 54 -19.18 -5.62 0.01
C SER A 54 -19.80 -4.28 -0.34
N VAL A 55 -18.95 -3.26 -0.38
CA VAL A 55 -19.29 -1.98 -0.99
C VAL A 55 -18.33 -1.74 -2.14
N VAL A 56 -18.87 -1.17 -3.19
CA VAL A 56 -18.09 -0.87 -4.39
C VAL A 56 -17.20 0.31 -4.10
N GLY A 57 -15.89 0.22 -4.37
CA GLY A 57 -14.96 1.31 -4.09
C GLY A 57 -13.56 1.04 -4.61
N THR A 58 -12.68 1.98 -4.36
CA THR A 58 -11.26 1.90 -4.73
C THR A 58 -10.43 1.95 -3.47
N TYR A 59 -10.10 0.78 -2.92
CA TYR A 59 -9.44 0.67 -1.62
C TYR A 59 -8.12 -0.09 -1.73
N ALA A 60 -7.13 0.38 -0.97
CA ALA A 60 -5.82 -0.25 -0.88
C ALA A 60 -5.25 -0.26 0.55
N ASN A 61 -6.05 0.18 1.53
CA ASN A 61 -5.67 0.21 2.93
C ASN A 61 -5.91 -1.14 3.61
N ARG A 62 -5.02 -1.47 4.54
CA ARG A 62 -5.17 -2.61 5.43
C ARG A 62 -4.40 -2.41 6.73
N MET A 63 -4.93 -2.89 7.83
CA MET A 63 -4.21 -2.95 9.10
C MET A 63 -4.90 -3.93 10.05
N ILE A 64 -4.13 -4.83 10.67
CA ILE A 64 -4.59 -5.56 11.84
C ILE A 64 -4.44 -4.64 13.05
N HIS A 65 -5.54 -4.30 13.66
CA HIS A 65 -5.58 -3.56 14.93
C HIS A 65 -5.68 -4.55 16.07
N ALA A 66 -4.52 -4.88 16.63
CA ALA A 66 -4.39 -5.93 17.64
C ALA A 66 -5.21 -5.64 18.90
N GLU A 67 -5.25 -4.38 19.33
CA GLU A 67 -5.92 -3.94 20.55
C GLU A 67 -7.44 -4.15 20.52
N SER A 68 -8.06 -4.00 19.36
CA SER A 68 -9.50 -4.30 19.19
C SER A 68 -9.77 -5.66 18.55
N SER A 69 -8.73 -6.40 18.20
CA SER A 69 -8.83 -7.68 17.49
C SER A 69 -9.68 -7.57 16.23
N GLN A 70 -9.35 -6.60 15.38
CA GLN A 70 -10.03 -6.35 14.11
C GLN A 70 -9.03 -6.15 12.98
N LEU A 71 -9.40 -6.61 11.78
CA LEU A 71 -8.79 -6.19 10.54
C LEU A 71 -9.56 -5.01 9.97
N PHE A 72 -8.89 -3.89 9.74
CA PHE A 72 -9.38 -2.80 8.90
C PHE A 72 -8.90 -3.01 7.47
N MET A 73 -9.85 -3.07 6.52
CA MET A 73 -9.58 -3.26 5.10
C MET A 73 -10.64 -2.56 4.26
N GLY A 74 -10.23 -1.66 3.37
CA GLY A 74 -11.19 -0.73 2.77
C GLY A 74 -11.94 0.04 3.87
N PRO A 75 -13.23 0.30 3.69
CA PRO A 75 -14.08 0.91 4.70
C PRO A 75 -14.67 -0.13 5.65
N HIS A 76 -14.01 -1.27 5.84
CA HIS A 76 -14.53 -2.37 6.66
C HIS A 76 -13.69 -2.60 7.91
N ALA A 77 -14.37 -2.93 9.01
CA ALA A 77 -13.80 -3.50 10.21
C ALA A 77 -14.28 -4.94 10.36
N ILE A 78 -13.35 -5.90 10.39
CA ILE A 78 -13.61 -7.34 10.36
C ILE A 78 -13.14 -7.93 11.68
N ASP A 79 -14.02 -8.56 12.45
CA ASP A 79 -13.66 -9.17 13.72
C ASP A 79 -13.03 -10.57 13.56
N THR A 80 -12.59 -11.17 14.67
CA THR A 80 -11.96 -12.50 14.70
C THR A 80 -12.88 -13.65 14.27
N LYS A 81 -14.18 -13.40 14.13
CA LYS A 81 -15.16 -14.36 13.60
C LYS A 81 -15.48 -14.12 12.13
N GLY A 82 -14.83 -13.14 11.50
CA GLY A 82 -15.09 -12.74 10.13
C GLY A 82 -16.38 -11.94 9.95
N ARG A 83 -16.95 -11.37 11.03
CA ARG A 83 -18.11 -10.47 10.90
C ARG A 83 -17.63 -9.09 10.48
N VAL A 84 -18.27 -8.55 9.46
CA VAL A 84 -17.90 -7.29 8.83
C VAL A 84 -18.87 -6.19 9.24
N ARG A 85 -18.32 -5.05 9.65
CA ARG A 85 -19.03 -3.78 9.81
C ARG A 85 -18.44 -2.77 8.83
N THR A 86 -19.27 -1.90 8.29
CA THR A 86 -18.84 -0.88 7.32
C THR A 86 -18.76 0.50 7.98
N ILE A 87 -17.74 1.25 7.62
CA ILE A 87 -17.53 2.65 8.04
C ILE A 87 -18.20 3.51 6.98
N GLU A 88 -19.52 3.68 7.12
CA GLU A 88 -20.39 4.30 6.11
C GLU A 88 -19.89 5.66 5.60
N PRO A 89 -19.38 6.58 6.45
CA PRO A 89 -18.89 7.88 5.96
C PRO A 89 -17.66 7.80 5.04
N LEU A 90 -17.00 6.64 4.96
CA LEU A 90 -15.77 6.45 4.17
C LEU A 90 -15.95 5.56 2.95
N VAL A 91 -17.17 5.15 2.62
CA VAL A 91 -17.41 4.26 1.46
C VAL A 91 -17.08 4.92 0.12
N ASP A 92 -17.21 6.24 0.02
CA ASP A 92 -16.90 7.00 -1.19
C ASP A 92 -15.46 7.55 -1.19
N VAL A 93 -14.68 7.28 -0.15
CA VAL A 93 -13.29 7.70 -0.05
C VAL A 93 -12.38 6.60 -0.59
N ARG A 94 -11.48 6.92 -1.50
CA ARG A 94 -10.47 5.97 -1.99
C ARG A 94 -9.40 5.76 -0.92
N LEU A 95 -9.67 4.90 0.06
CA LEU A 95 -8.79 4.65 1.20
C LEU A 95 -7.51 3.94 0.77
N THR A 96 -6.36 4.45 1.18
CA THR A 96 -5.04 3.93 0.81
C THR A 96 -4.19 3.51 2.00
N ALA A 97 -4.45 4.05 3.18
CA ALA A 97 -3.77 3.62 4.40
C ALA A 97 -4.70 3.62 5.62
N THR A 98 -4.43 2.71 6.54
CA THR A 98 -4.93 2.72 7.91
C THR A 98 -3.73 2.70 8.85
N CYS A 99 -3.68 3.65 9.78
CA CYS A 99 -2.55 3.86 10.67
C CYS A 99 -2.98 3.79 12.13
N ARG A 100 -2.09 3.36 13.02
CA ARG A 100 -2.36 3.41 14.47
C ARG A 100 -2.51 4.85 14.94
N HIS A 101 -3.40 5.06 15.90
CA HIS A 101 -3.59 6.37 16.48
C HIS A 101 -2.45 6.74 17.44
N LEU A 102 -2.00 8.00 17.44
CA LEU A 102 -0.83 8.45 18.22
C LEU A 102 -1.07 8.46 19.72
N SER A 103 -2.23 8.95 20.16
CA SER A 103 -2.54 9.15 21.58
C SER A 103 -3.56 8.17 22.16
N ASP A 104 -4.34 7.51 21.32
CA ASP A 104 -5.33 6.50 21.72
C ASP A 104 -5.27 5.28 20.78
N PRO A 105 -4.14 4.53 20.80
CA PRO A 105 -3.96 3.41 19.90
C PRO A 105 -4.88 2.23 20.17
N ALA A 106 -5.54 2.17 21.32
CA ALA A 106 -6.49 1.12 21.65
C ALA A 106 -7.92 1.43 21.19
N GLY A 107 -8.28 2.70 21.12
CA GLY A 107 -9.64 3.13 20.80
C GLY A 107 -9.83 3.64 19.39
N LYS A 108 -8.75 4.00 18.69
CA LYS A 108 -8.84 4.73 17.43
C LYS A 108 -7.79 4.33 16.41
N VAL A 109 -8.10 4.60 15.15
CA VAL A 109 -7.17 4.51 14.02
C VAL A 109 -7.25 5.78 13.17
N TYR A 110 -6.20 6.06 12.41
CA TYR A 110 -6.26 7.03 11.31
C TYR A 110 -6.48 6.33 9.99
N MET A 111 -7.24 6.96 9.10
CA MET A 111 -7.41 6.54 7.72
C MET A 111 -7.04 7.66 6.76
N VAL A 112 -6.35 7.28 5.70
CA VAL A 112 -5.87 8.21 4.66
C VAL A 112 -6.56 7.88 3.36
N GLY A 113 -7.16 8.88 2.74
CA GLY A 113 -7.70 8.81 1.40
C GLY A 113 -6.69 9.27 0.35
N MET A 114 -6.82 8.76 -0.85
CA MET A 114 -5.93 9.05 -1.98
C MET A 114 -5.93 10.54 -2.34
N GLU A 115 -7.05 11.22 -2.18
CA GLU A 115 -7.20 12.64 -2.46
C GLU A 115 -6.74 13.56 -1.32
N GLY A 116 -6.23 12.98 -0.23
CA GLY A 116 -5.68 13.72 0.90
C GLY A 116 -6.61 13.82 2.10
N GLU A 117 -7.68 13.07 2.13
CA GLU A 117 -8.52 12.93 3.32
C GLU A 117 -7.69 12.29 4.44
N PHE A 118 -7.70 12.91 5.60
CA PHE A 118 -7.10 12.36 6.81
C PHE A 118 -8.14 12.34 7.93
N ALA A 119 -8.55 11.14 8.30
CA ALA A 119 -9.66 10.91 9.23
C ALA A 119 -9.21 10.11 10.45
N GLU A 120 -9.87 10.37 11.58
CA GLU A 120 -9.84 9.56 12.79
C GLU A 120 -11.11 8.69 12.81
N VAL A 121 -10.96 7.42 13.17
CA VAL A 121 -12.08 6.48 13.30
C VAL A 121 -12.01 5.79 14.64
N ASP A 122 -13.12 5.81 15.38
CA ASP A 122 -13.28 5.01 16.61
C ASP A 122 -13.46 3.53 16.23
N VAL A 123 -12.66 2.64 16.80
CA VAL A 123 -12.66 1.22 16.42
C VAL A 123 -13.88 0.44 16.86
N ARG A 124 -14.64 0.96 17.85
CA ARG A 124 -15.82 0.30 18.40
C ARG A 124 -17.10 0.81 17.75
N THR A 125 -17.25 2.13 17.67
CA THR A 125 -18.47 2.75 17.11
C THR A 125 -18.43 2.94 15.62
N LEU A 126 -17.22 3.02 15.03
CA LEU A 126 -16.94 3.37 13.64
C LEU A 126 -17.32 4.82 13.29
N GLU A 127 -17.46 5.67 14.33
CA GLU A 127 -17.61 7.10 14.12
C GLU A 127 -16.35 7.70 13.49
N VAL A 128 -16.55 8.59 12.54
CA VAL A 128 -15.50 9.22 11.75
C VAL A 128 -15.41 10.71 12.09
N ARG A 129 -14.21 11.18 12.32
CA ARG A 129 -13.90 12.60 12.43
C ARG A 129 -12.84 12.98 11.40
N MET A 130 -13.16 13.84 10.45
CA MET A 130 -12.17 14.40 9.54
C MET A 130 -11.23 15.32 10.30
N LEU A 131 -9.92 15.06 10.18
CA LEU A 131 -8.88 15.82 10.88
C LEU A 131 -8.25 16.89 9.98
N ALA A 132 -7.96 16.55 8.73
CA ALA A 132 -7.24 17.43 7.83
C ALA A 132 -7.50 17.10 6.34
N ASP A 133 -7.22 18.07 5.50
CA ASP A 133 -6.98 17.91 4.07
C ASP A 133 -5.46 18.01 3.84
N LEU A 134 -4.82 16.88 3.59
CA LEU A 134 -3.36 16.78 3.44
C LEU A 134 -2.82 17.63 2.28
N LYS A 135 -3.63 17.93 1.27
CA LYS A 135 -3.22 18.85 0.19
C LYS A 135 -2.92 20.24 0.74
N LYS A 136 -3.75 20.72 1.65
CA LYS A 136 -3.58 22.01 2.30
C LYS A 136 -2.43 21.98 3.29
N GLU A 137 -2.40 20.98 4.15
CA GLU A 137 -1.36 20.81 5.17
C GLU A 137 0.06 20.73 4.57
N LEU A 138 0.20 20.08 3.41
CA LEU A 138 1.49 19.89 2.77
C LEU A 138 1.78 20.91 1.66
N ALA A 139 0.97 21.94 1.55
CA ALA A 139 1.09 23.02 0.56
C ALA A 139 1.30 22.46 -0.86
N MET A 140 0.42 21.54 -1.26
CA MET A 140 0.47 20.94 -2.59
C MET A 140 -0.12 21.87 -3.63
N GLY A 141 0.58 22.03 -4.75
CA GLY A 141 0.11 22.87 -5.86
C GLY A 141 -1.16 22.30 -6.50
N GLY A 142 -2.07 23.17 -6.95
CA GLY A 142 -3.36 22.80 -7.51
C GLY A 142 -3.31 22.21 -8.94
N ARG A 143 -2.14 21.82 -9.43
CA ARG A 143 -1.97 21.35 -10.82
C ARG A 143 -2.00 19.86 -11.02
N CYS A 144 -1.96 19.08 -9.95
CA CYS A 144 -1.95 17.61 -10.03
C CYS A 144 -3.04 17.00 -9.17
N CYS A 145 -3.39 15.76 -9.52
CA CYS A 145 -4.22 14.94 -8.66
C CYS A 145 -3.39 14.44 -7.49
N PRO A 146 -3.81 14.65 -6.24
CA PRO A 146 -3.12 14.05 -5.11
C PRO A 146 -3.24 12.53 -5.19
N HIS A 147 -2.15 11.85 -4.86
CA HIS A 147 -2.09 10.39 -4.81
C HIS A 147 -1.37 9.96 -3.54
N PHE A 148 -2.04 10.13 -2.39
CA PHE A 148 -1.57 9.52 -1.16
C PHE A 148 -1.71 8.01 -1.29
N LYS A 149 -0.62 7.28 -1.14
CA LYS A 149 -0.55 5.85 -1.46
C LYS A 149 -0.44 4.95 -0.25
N ASP A 150 0.15 5.45 0.82
CA ASP A 150 0.38 4.65 2.01
C ASP A 150 0.66 5.53 3.23
N GLY A 151 0.59 4.93 4.42
CA GLY A 151 0.92 5.58 5.68
C GLY A 151 1.24 4.58 6.78
N TYR A 152 2.01 5.01 7.75
CA TYR A 152 2.41 4.20 8.89
C TYR A 152 2.65 5.04 10.14
N THR A 153 2.33 4.49 11.32
CA THR A 153 2.55 5.14 12.61
C THR A 153 3.59 4.42 13.44
N ALA A 154 4.64 5.12 13.81
CA ALA A 154 5.61 4.68 14.82
C ALA A 154 6.36 5.89 15.40
N HIS A 155 7.00 5.70 16.55
CA HIS A 155 7.86 6.71 17.21
C HIS A 155 7.20 8.08 17.38
N GLY A 156 5.91 8.10 17.75
CA GLY A 156 5.17 9.34 17.97
C GLY A 156 4.91 10.14 16.70
N ARG A 157 4.90 9.49 15.54
CA ARG A 157 4.62 10.13 14.25
C ARG A 157 3.78 9.28 13.33
N VAL A 158 2.96 9.90 12.53
CA VAL A 158 2.33 9.32 11.35
C VAL A 158 3.13 9.76 10.13
N VAL A 159 3.57 8.82 9.32
CA VAL A 159 4.29 9.11 8.07
C VAL A 159 3.36 8.76 6.90
N VAL A 160 3.27 9.65 5.91
CA VAL A 160 2.45 9.46 4.71
C VAL A 160 3.29 9.60 3.45
N ALA A 161 2.99 8.74 2.48
CA ALA A 161 3.61 8.73 1.16
C ALA A 161 2.64 9.25 0.11
N ASN A 162 3.10 10.16 -0.73
CA ASN A 162 2.35 10.70 -1.85
C ASN A 162 3.20 10.66 -3.12
N ASN A 163 2.63 10.13 -4.19
CA ASN A 163 3.27 10.07 -5.50
C ASN A 163 2.58 10.94 -6.56
N SER A 164 1.94 12.00 -6.16
CA SER A 164 1.34 12.96 -7.10
C SER A 164 2.32 13.40 -8.17
N TYR A 165 1.90 13.37 -9.39
CA TYR A 165 2.69 13.76 -10.53
C TYR A 165 1.86 14.54 -11.53
N TYR A 166 2.53 15.33 -12.33
CA TYR A 166 1.90 16.03 -13.43
C TYR A 166 1.77 15.08 -14.63
N ALA A 167 0.60 15.03 -15.26
CA ALA A 167 0.40 14.19 -16.43
C ALA A 167 1.48 14.46 -17.50
N GLY A 168 2.21 13.43 -17.91
CA GLY A 168 3.35 13.47 -18.83
C GLY A 168 4.71 13.76 -18.20
N ASP A 169 4.79 14.08 -16.91
CA ASP A 169 6.05 14.39 -16.23
C ASP A 169 6.50 13.36 -15.20
N PHE A 170 5.88 12.20 -15.19
CA PHE A 170 6.18 11.14 -14.25
C PHE A 170 7.68 10.80 -14.20
N LEU A 171 8.32 10.71 -15.35
CA LEU A 171 9.73 10.40 -15.48
C LEU A 171 10.65 11.63 -15.40
N ARG A 172 10.09 12.81 -15.45
CA ARG A 172 10.87 14.07 -15.50
C ARG A 172 11.16 14.69 -14.15
N GLY A 173 10.66 14.09 -13.06
CA GLY A 173 10.96 14.52 -11.71
C GLY A 173 10.22 15.77 -11.24
N HIS A 174 9.33 16.32 -12.04
CA HIS A 174 8.40 17.36 -11.60
C HIS A 174 7.24 16.71 -10.89
N SER A 175 7.36 16.51 -9.60
CA SER A 175 6.28 15.91 -8.85
C SER A 175 5.88 16.78 -7.68
N ASP A 176 4.58 16.85 -7.45
CA ASP A 176 4.03 17.28 -6.18
C ASP A 176 4.05 16.16 -5.14
N GLY A 177 4.80 15.07 -5.42
CA GLY A 177 5.03 13.99 -4.49
C GLY A 177 5.64 14.48 -3.18
N ARG A 178 5.28 13.84 -2.11
CA ARG A 178 5.74 14.16 -0.75
C ARG A 178 5.94 12.89 0.05
N LEU A 179 7.02 12.87 0.81
CA LEU A 179 7.05 12.13 2.05
C LEU A 179 6.88 13.13 3.17
N ALA A 180 5.93 12.91 4.05
CA ALA A 180 5.66 13.83 5.15
C ALA A 180 5.40 13.07 6.45
N GLU A 181 5.64 13.72 7.58
CA GLU A 181 5.34 13.18 8.90
C GLU A 181 4.53 14.18 9.72
N TRP A 182 3.70 13.64 10.62
CA TRP A 182 2.88 14.39 11.56
C TRP A 182 3.15 13.91 12.99
N ASP A 183 3.38 14.85 13.90
CA ASP A 183 3.68 14.57 15.31
C ASP A 183 2.44 14.66 16.23
N GLY A 184 1.27 14.78 15.65
CA GLY A 184 0.02 15.03 16.37
C GLY A 184 -0.37 16.51 16.47
N LYS A 185 0.52 17.41 16.03
CA LYS A 185 0.31 18.87 16.07
C LYS A 185 0.55 19.53 14.74
N GLN A 186 1.66 19.19 14.06
CA GLN A 186 2.06 19.82 12.82
C GLN A 186 2.60 18.80 11.81
N TRP A 187 2.37 19.08 10.55
CA TRP A 187 2.94 18.35 9.43
C TRP A 187 4.31 18.89 9.07
N ARG A 188 5.23 17.99 8.76
CA ARG A 188 6.55 18.31 8.22
C ARG A 188 6.83 17.53 6.95
N VAL A 189 7.17 18.23 5.87
CA VAL A 189 7.61 17.61 4.62
C VAL A 189 9.06 17.15 4.79
N LEU A 190 9.31 15.86 4.59
CA LEU A 190 10.63 15.24 4.65
C LEU A 190 11.31 15.25 3.27
N GLU A 191 10.53 14.96 2.23
CA GLU A 191 11.01 14.92 0.85
C GLU A 191 9.95 15.48 -0.11
N ARG A 192 10.45 16.12 -1.19
CA ARG A 192 9.61 16.69 -2.25
C ARG A 192 9.81 15.94 -3.55
N THR A 193 9.54 14.65 -3.51
CA THR A 193 9.53 13.75 -4.66
C THR A 193 8.51 12.64 -4.43
N GLN A 194 8.39 11.72 -5.37
CA GLN A 194 7.39 10.66 -5.32
C GLN A 194 7.72 9.62 -4.26
N PHE A 195 6.77 9.33 -3.39
CA PHE A 195 6.82 8.21 -2.46
C PHE A 195 5.56 7.38 -2.59
N ASN A 196 5.70 6.05 -2.58
CA ASN A 196 4.65 5.12 -2.96
C ASN A 196 4.24 4.17 -1.83
N THR A 197 5.12 3.89 -0.89
CA THR A 197 4.80 3.00 0.22
C THR A 197 5.55 3.42 1.48
N VAL A 198 4.87 3.28 2.60
CA VAL A 198 5.45 3.42 3.94
C VAL A 198 5.05 2.17 4.72
N SER A 199 6.01 1.56 5.36
CA SER A 199 5.77 0.40 6.22
C SER A 199 6.70 0.47 7.43
N GLY A 200 6.45 -0.35 8.41
CA GLY A 200 7.28 -0.36 9.60
C GLY A 200 7.44 -1.74 10.16
N ARG A 201 8.50 -1.91 10.93
CA ARG A 201 8.81 -3.12 11.65
C ARG A 201 8.48 -2.96 13.12
N LEU A 202 7.74 -3.90 13.68
CA LEU A 202 7.24 -3.84 15.05
C LEU A 202 8.22 -4.42 16.08
N ALA A 203 9.17 -5.27 15.67
CA ALA A 203 10.06 -5.96 16.59
C ALA A 203 11.45 -6.20 16.01
N GLY A 204 12.44 -6.49 16.85
CA GLY A 204 13.80 -6.86 16.53
C GLY A 204 14.83 -5.95 17.19
N ASP A 205 16.12 -6.27 17.04
CA ASP A 205 17.25 -5.60 17.70
C ASP A 205 17.36 -4.10 17.44
N LEU A 206 16.67 -3.61 16.41
CA LEU A 206 16.70 -2.21 15.99
C LEU A 206 15.44 -1.44 16.41
N GLY A 207 14.53 -2.07 17.14
CA GLY A 207 13.23 -1.48 17.46
C GLY A 207 12.36 -1.27 16.22
N GLN A 208 11.33 -0.46 16.36
CA GLN A 208 10.46 -0.12 15.23
C GLN A 208 11.20 0.73 14.21
N ALA A 209 11.53 0.18 13.05
CA ALA A 209 11.99 0.97 11.92
C ALA A 209 10.77 1.47 11.11
N ILE A 210 10.89 2.63 10.50
CA ILE A 210 9.95 3.08 9.46
C ILE A 210 10.71 3.05 8.14
N PHE A 211 10.11 2.40 7.16
CA PHE A 211 10.63 2.33 5.80
C PHE A 211 9.71 3.14 4.88
N ALA A 212 10.30 3.97 4.02
CA ALA A 212 9.56 4.63 2.96
C ALA A 212 10.27 4.42 1.63
N VAL A 213 9.52 4.00 0.62
CA VAL A 213 10.06 3.78 -0.72
C VAL A 213 9.48 4.80 -1.68
N GLY A 214 10.39 5.47 -2.36
CA GLY A 214 10.08 6.49 -3.34
C GLY A 214 11.02 6.41 -4.54
N GLN A 215 10.90 7.39 -5.40
CA GLN A 215 11.75 7.48 -6.58
C GLN A 215 11.93 8.93 -7.02
N ASP A 216 13.07 9.18 -7.60
CA ASP A 216 13.32 10.36 -8.41
C ASP A 216 13.61 9.94 -9.86
N ARG A 217 14.04 10.91 -10.69
CA ARG A 217 14.34 10.64 -12.09
C ARG A 217 15.46 9.61 -12.28
N ALA A 218 16.41 9.54 -11.37
CA ALA A 218 17.65 8.79 -11.52
C ALA A 218 17.66 7.49 -10.69
N SER A 219 16.94 7.46 -9.56
CA SER A 219 17.07 6.39 -8.60
C SER A 219 15.74 6.03 -7.93
N MET A 220 15.66 4.80 -7.45
CA MET A 220 14.74 4.42 -6.40
C MET A 220 15.38 4.81 -5.05
N MET A 221 14.56 5.30 -4.13
CA MET A 221 15.00 5.70 -2.80
C MET A 221 14.35 4.82 -1.74
N LEU A 222 15.17 4.26 -0.88
CA LEU A 222 14.73 3.65 0.37
C LEU A 222 15.12 4.60 1.51
N LYS A 223 14.15 5.16 2.19
CA LYS A 223 14.37 5.92 3.43
C LYS A 223 14.07 5.03 4.62
N VAL A 224 14.95 5.07 5.60
CA VAL A 224 14.81 4.33 6.84
C VAL A 224 14.89 5.29 8.00
N PHE A 225 13.89 5.26 8.87
CA PHE A 225 13.94 5.96 10.14
C PHE A 225 14.24 4.96 11.26
N LEU A 226 15.21 5.35 12.07
CA LEU A 226 15.50 4.69 13.35
C LEU A 226 15.61 5.77 14.43
N PRO A 227 15.16 5.52 15.66
CA PRO A 227 15.27 6.51 16.75
C PRO A 227 16.69 7.04 16.96
N ALA A 228 17.68 6.16 16.81
CA ALA A 228 19.09 6.51 17.06
C ALA A 228 19.73 7.35 15.94
N THR A 229 19.25 7.25 14.71
CA THR A 229 19.88 7.92 13.55
C THR A 229 18.98 8.93 12.85
N GLY A 230 17.68 8.94 13.18
CA GLY A 230 16.69 9.66 12.40
C GLY A 230 16.53 9.07 10.99
N TRP A 231 16.13 9.88 10.04
CA TRP A 231 15.96 9.47 8.65
C TRP A 231 17.30 9.34 7.91
N VAL A 232 17.55 8.16 7.35
CA VAL A 232 18.67 7.89 6.45
C VAL A 232 18.12 7.52 5.08
N THR A 233 18.79 7.97 4.00
CA THR A 233 18.37 7.71 2.62
C THR A 233 19.40 6.83 1.92
N TYR A 234 18.91 5.73 1.35
CA TYR A 234 19.69 4.85 0.47
C TYR A 234 19.17 5.01 -0.95
N ARG A 235 20.08 5.15 -1.91
CA ARG A 235 19.74 5.23 -3.33
C ARG A 235 20.08 3.94 -4.02
N LEU A 236 19.13 3.42 -4.75
CA LEU A 236 19.21 2.17 -5.49
C LEU A 236 19.11 2.48 -6.99
N PRO A 237 19.74 1.69 -7.84
CA PRO A 237 19.52 1.81 -9.26
C PRO A 237 18.02 1.69 -9.54
N ARG A 238 17.53 2.52 -10.44
CA ARG A 238 16.15 2.42 -10.88
C ARG A 238 15.98 1.16 -11.71
N ALA A 239 15.13 0.25 -11.26
CA ALA A 239 14.79 -0.92 -12.03
C ALA A 239 13.78 -0.53 -13.12
N THR A 240 14.16 -0.69 -14.37
CA THR A 240 13.32 -0.39 -15.54
C THR A 240 13.09 -1.64 -16.37
N HIS A 241 12.75 -2.75 -15.71
CA HIS A 241 12.75 -4.06 -16.36
C HIS A 241 11.67 -4.25 -17.39
N THR A 242 10.53 -3.63 -17.18
CA THR A 242 9.33 -4.00 -17.91
C THR A 242 8.78 -2.88 -18.73
N GLN A 243 9.42 -2.07 -19.29
CA GLN A 243 8.96 -0.89 -19.99
C GLN A 243 9.03 0.36 -19.12
N ASP A 244 9.41 1.40 -19.73
CA ASP A 244 9.41 2.76 -19.24
C ASP A 244 7.99 3.28 -19.02
N HIS A 245 7.14 2.42 -18.46
CA HIS A 245 5.78 2.79 -18.20
C HIS A 245 5.68 3.35 -16.80
N ALA A 246 5.08 4.51 -16.69
CA ALA A 246 4.87 5.19 -15.41
C ALA A 246 4.24 4.27 -14.36
N TYR A 247 3.38 3.37 -14.78
CA TYR A 247 2.63 2.48 -13.90
C TYR A 247 3.43 1.32 -13.32
N THR A 248 4.47 0.86 -13.97
CA THR A 248 5.30 -0.24 -13.42
C THR A 248 6.11 0.19 -12.21
N THR A 249 6.34 1.48 -12.07
CA THR A 249 7.02 2.08 -10.93
C THR A 249 6.05 2.75 -9.94
N GLU A 250 4.77 2.85 -10.28
CA GLU A 250 3.78 3.58 -9.51
C GLU A 250 3.32 2.84 -8.26
N TRP A 251 3.50 1.53 -8.20
CA TRP A 251 2.95 0.66 -7.18
C TRP A 251 4.00 -0.18 -6.42
N PRO A 252 5.14 0.37 -6.01
CA PRO A 252 6.00 -0.36 -5.09
C PRO A 252 5.23 -0.66 -3.81
N ARG A 253 5.46 -1.86 -3.30
CA ARG A 253 4.92 -2.30 -2.01
C ARG A 253 6.03 -2.93 -1.21
N LEU A 254 6.15 -2.51 0.03
CA LEU A 254 7.06 -3.07 1.00
C LEU A 254 6.25 -3.77 2.09
N ARG A 255 6.51 -5.05 2.31
CA ARG A 255 5.79 -5.87 3.29
C ARG A 255 6.73 -6.78 4.06
N GLU A 256 6.47 -6.94 5.34
CA GLU A 256 6.99 -8.06 6.09
C GLU A 256 6.14 -9.29 5.77
N ILE A 257 6.75 -10.32 5.20
CA ILE A 257 6.05 -11.53 4.78
C ILE A 257 6.16 -12.65 5.84
N GLU A 258 7.24 -12.61 6.61
CA GLU A 258 7.52 -13.47 7.76
C GLU A 258 8.28 -12.63 8.77
N SER A 259 8.37 -13.10 10.01
CA SER A 259 9.13 -12.38 11.04
C SER A 259 10.53 -12.04 10.52
N GLU A 260 10.84 -10.75 10.47
CA GLU A 260 12.12 -10.20 10.02
C GLU A 260 12.46 -10.40 8.53
N ARG A 261 11.54 -10.92 7.73
CA ARG A 261 11.70 -11.07 6.29
C ARG A 261 10.87 -10.03 5.53
N TRP A 262 11.55 -9.07 4.98
CA TRP A 262 10.97 -7.95 4.26
C TRP A 262 11.13 -8.10 2.77
N MET A 263 10.06 -7.94 2.05
CA MET A 263 10.04 -7.97 0.58
C MET A 263 9.55 -6.64 0.02
N LEU A 264 10.24 -6.18 -1.02
CA LEU A 264 9.86 -5.01 -1.80
C LEU A 264 9.51 -5.44 -3.22
N ASN A 265 8.28 -5.21 -3.62
CA ASN A 265 7.88 -5.28 -5.02
C ASN A 265 8.04 -3.90 -5.67
N ALA A 266 8.88 -3.77 -6.68
CA ALA A 266 9.06 -2.52 -7.41
C ALA A 266 9.63 -2.77 -8.82
N GLY A 267 9.06 -2.10 -9.82
CA GLY A 267 9.59 -2.07 -11.17
C GLY A 267 9.69 -3.45 -11.86
N GLY A 268 8.79 -4.37 -11.56
CA GLY A 268 8.81 -5.71 -12.14
C GLY A 268 9.78 -6.68 -11.46
N LEU A 269 10.31 -6.31 -10.30
CA LEU A 269 11.21 -7.12 -9.48
C LEU A 269 10.70 -7.26 -8.06
N PHE A 270 10.92 -8.43 -7.49
CA PHE A 270 10.93 -8.62 -6.04
C PHE A 270 12.35 -8.49 -5.51
N TYR A 271 12.47 -7.68 -4.47
CA TYR A 271 13.69 -7.53 -3.70
C TYR A 271 13.46 -8.03 -2.28
N GLU A 272 14.42 -8.72 -1.74
CA GLU A 272 14.50 -8.98 -0.32
C GLU A 272 15.38 -7.93 0.35
N LEU A 273 14.87 -7.32 1.41
CA LEU A 273 15.68 -6.48 2.29
C LEU A 273 16.30 -7.40 3.33
N PRO A 274 17.63 -7.47 3.43
CA PRO A 274 18.29 -8.27 4.44
C PRO A 274 17.89 -7.78 5.83
N SER A 275 17.84 -8.73 6.76
CA SER A 275 17.67 -8.41 8.16
C SER A 275 18.80 -7.48 8.62
N MET A 276 18.45 -6.46 9.43
CA MET A 276 19.43 -5.48 9.92
C MET A 276 20.41 -6.05 10.96
N THR A 277 20.46 -7.34 11.16
CA THR A 277 21.43 -8.00 12.04
C THR A 277 22.88 -7.92 11.55
N TYR A 278 23.12 -7.38 10.37
CA TYR A 278 24.48 -7.14 9.91
C TYR A 278 25.13 -5.97 10.64
N ALA A 279 26.20 -6.27 11.34
CA ALA A 279 26.95 -5.33 12.17
C ALA A 279 27.40 -4.06 11.46
N ASN A 280 27.38 -4.01 10.15
CA ASN A 280 27.85 -2.89 9.34
C ASN A 280 26.74 -1.93 8.89
N ARG A 281 25.49 -2.15 9.26
CA ARG A 281 24.37 -1.24 8.99
C ARG A 281 24.21 -0.82 7.51
N VAL A 282 24.70 -1.60 6.60
CA VAL A 282 24.51 -1.37 5.17
C VAL A 282 23.25 -2.11 4.78
N TRP A 283 22.20 -1.36 4.50
CA TRP A 283 21.02 -1.91 3.89
C TRP A 283 21.34 -2.32 2.46
N GLY A 284 21.40 -3.62 2.25
CA GLY A 284 21.42 -4.15 0.90
C GLY A 284 20.00 -4.45 0.45
N VAL A 285 19.76 -4.37 -0.84
CA VAL A 285 18.53 -4.83 -1.47
C VAL A 285 18.93 -5.91 -2.45
N ARG A 286 18.49 -7.13 -2.19
CA ARG A 286 18.82 -8.28 -3.03
C ARG A 286 17.66 -8.54 -3.98
N PRO A 287 17.83 -8.45 -5.30
CA PRO A 287 16.82 -8.93 -6.24
C PRO A 287 16.66 -10.44 -6.07
N VAL A 288 15.43 -10.89 -5.98
CA VAL A 288 15.08 -12.30 -5.79
C VAL A 288 14.55 -12.89 -7.08
N CYS A 289 13.56 -12.27 -7.68
CA CYS A 289 12.99 -12.71 -8.95
C CYS A 289 12.43 -11.53 -9.74
N SER A 290 12.24 -11.73 -11.04
CA SER A 290 11.47 -10.82 -11.88
C SER A 290 10.06 -11.36 -12.07
N HIS A 291 9.11 -10.47 -12.31
CA HIS A 291 7.74 -10.81 -12.63
C HIS A 291 7.21 -9.87 -13.71
N LEU A 292 6.25 -10.35 -14.49
CA LEU A 292 5.76 -9.56 -15.62
C LEU A 292 4.83 -8.44 -15.16
N ARG A 293 3.96 -8.69 -14.19
CA ARG A 293 3.08 -7.66 -13.63
C ARG A 293 2.45 -8.12 -12.33
N ILE A 294 3.00 -7.70 -11.25
CA ILE A 294 2.33 -7.75 -9.97
C ILE A 294 1.98 -6.33 -9.59
N ILE A 295 0.73 -5.99 -9.83
CA ILE A 295 0.15 -4.71 -9.46
C ILE A 295 -0.75 -4.97 -8.28
N GLY A 296 -0.41 -4.45 -7.13
CA GLY A 296 -1.22 -4.63 -5.94
C GLY A 296 -0.42 -5.10 -4.75
N ASP A 297 -1.06 -5.84 -3.89
CA ASP A 297 -0.51 -6.23 -2.61
C ASP A 297 -0.02 -7.68 -2.61
N PHE A 298 0.72 -8.04 -1.59
CA PHE A 298 1.18 -9.41 -1.35
C PHE A 298 1.31 -9.69 0.15
N CYS A 299 1.23 -10.96 0.53
CA CYS A 299 1.36 -11.40 1.91
C CYS A 299 1.75 -12.88 1.99
N SER A 300 2.17 -13.34 3.16
CA SER A 300 2.27 -14.77 3.47
C SER A 300 0.94 -15.28 4.02
N TRP A 301 0.50 -16.45 3.59
CA TRP A 301 -0.71 -17.11 4.06
C TRP A 301 -0.57 -18.62 3.91
N ASN A 302 -0.77 -19.37 5.01
CA ASN A 302 -0.69 -20.83 5.05
C ASN A 302 0.61 -21.42 4.41
N GLY A 303 1.75 -20.78 4.66
CA GLY A 303 3.03 -21.20 4.09
C GLY A 303 3.23 -20.86 2.61
N LEU A 304 2.29 -20.08 2.04
CA LEU A 304 2.37 -19.60 0.67
C LEU A 304 2.67 -18.10 0.65
N LEU A 305 3.45 -17.64 -0.30
CA LEU A 305 3.48 -16.24 -0.67
C LEU A 305 2.35 -16.00 -1.69
N VAL A 306 1.43 -15.13 -1.32
CA VAL A 306 0.29 -14.77 -2.17
C VAL A 306 0.51 -13.39 -2.74
N MET A 307 0.42 -13.26 -4.05
CA MET A 307 0.60 -12.00 -4.76
C MET A 307 -0.63 -11.67 -5.59
N ALA A 308 -1.01 -10.40 -5.53
CA ALA A 308 -2.01 -9.85 -6.41
C ALA A 308 -1.37 -9.42 -7.72
N GLY A 309 -1.91 -9.86 -8.83
CA GLY A 309 -1.40 -9.52 -10.14
C GLY A 309 -2.50 -9.13 -11.10
N ASP A 310 -2.08 -8.56 -12.19
CA ASP A 310 -2.89 -8.33 -13.37
C ASP A 310 -2.60 -9.43 -14.38
N GLN A 311 -3.61 -9.86 -15.12
CA GLN A 311 -3.38 -10.71 -16.27
C GLN A 311 -2.69 -9.87 -17.34
N THR A 312 -1.51 -10.29 -17.74
CA THR A 312 -0.78 -9.64 -18.81
C THR A 312 -1.60 -9.62 -20.09
N THR A 313 -1.92 -8.42 -20.56
CA THR A 313 -2.43 -8.29 -21.91
C THR A 313 -1.35 -8.64 -22.92
N PRO A 314 -1.70 -9.36 -23.95
CA PRO A 314 -0.78 -9.57 -25.03
C PRO A 314 -0.49 -8.25 -25.75
N ILE A 315 0.70 -8.13 -26.04
CA ILE A 315 1.42 -7.45 -27.10
C ILE A 315 0.51 -6.80 -28.13
N GLY A 316 0.61 -5.49 -28.23
CA GLY A 316 -0.03 -4.70 -29.29
C GLY A 316 -0.70 -3.43 -28.80
N ASP A 317 -0.94 -3.31 -27.52
CA ASP A 317 -1.38 -2.07 -26.91
C ASP A 317 -0.19 -1.35 -26.26
N SER A 318 0.00 -0.10 -26.61
CA SER A 318 1.01 0.77 -26.00
C SER A 318 0.72 1.04 -24.51
N ASN A 319 -0.50 0.80 -24.09
CA ASN A 319 -0.89 0.84 -22.68
C ASN A 319 -1.12 -0.57 -22.15
N PRO A 320 -0.17 -1.12 -21.39
CA PRO A 320 -0.27 -2.46 -20.86
C PRO A 320 -1.43 -2.65 -19.86
N PHE A 321 -2.12 -1.60 -19.47
CA PHE A 321 -3.24 -1.63 -18.55
C PHE A 321 -4.61 -1.46 -19.22
N VAL A 322 -4.62 -1.20 -20.51
CA VAL A 322 -5.84 -1.17 -21.32
C VAL A 322 -6.08 -2.58 -21.87
N GLY A 323 -7.18 -3.16 -21.54
CA GLY A 323 -7.57 -4.42 -22.13
C GLY A 323 -8.21 -5.38 -21.15
N GLN A 324 -7.66 -6.36 -20.60
CA GLN A 324 -8.33 -7.39 -19.81
C GLN A 324 -8.13 -7.19 -18.30
N PRO A 325 -8.96 -6.40 -17.64
CA PRO A 325 -8.79 -6.14 -16.21
C PRO A 325 -9.29 -7.34 -15.40
N GLN A 326 -8.47 -8.32 -15.23
CA GLN A 326 -8.73 -9.43 -14.31
C GLN A 326 -7.72 -9.36 -13.17
N ALA A 327 -8.21 -9.15 -11.97
CA ALA A 327 -7.41 -9.34 -10.79
C ALA A 327 -7.15 -10.83 -10.58
N ASN A 328 -5.90 -11.22 -10.43
CA ASN A 328 -5.49 -12.59 -10.16
C ASN A 328 -4.74 -12.66 -8.84
N LEU A 329 -4.87 -13.78 -8.15
CA LEU A 329 -4.01 -14.15 -7.04
C LEU A 329 -3.02 -15.20 -7.51
N TRP A 330 -1.75 -14.90 -7.33
CA TRP A 330 -0.65 -15.83 -7.61
C TRP A 330 -0.18 -16.43 -6.30
N LEU A 331 0.04 -17.73 -6.31
CA LEU A 331 0.49 -18.47 -5.15
C LEU A 331 1.87 -19.03 -5.42
N GLY A 332 2.79 -18.82 -4.49
CA GLY A 332 4.12 -19.36 -4.55
C GLY A 332 4.56 -19.86 -3.17
N LYS A 333 5.58 -20.69 -3.13
CA LYS A 333 6.15 -21.11 -1.85
C LYS A 333 6.93 -19.94 -1.24
N SER A 334 6.72 -19.68 0.04
CA SER A 334 7.37 -18.56 0.72
C SER A 334 8.87 -18.78 0.93
N ASP A 335 9.31 -20.03 0.95
CA ASP A 335 10.70 -20.45 1.10
C ASP A 335 11.46 -20.52 -0.23
N ASP A 336 10.75 -20.62 -1.34
CA ASP A 336 11.33 -20.66 -2.68
C ASP A 336 10.57 -19.73 -3.64
N LEU A 337 11.05 -18.52 -3.72
CA LEU A 337 10.43 -17.47 -4.56
C LEU A 337 10.65 -17.68 -6.07
N TRP A 338 11.33 -18.73 -6.48
CA TRP A 338 11.52 -19.10 -7.87
C TRP A 338 10.48 -20.12 -8.37
N GLN A 339 9.67 -20.66 -7.46
CA GLN A 339 8.62 -21.63 -7.78
C GLN A 339 7.24 -20.96 -7.66
N TRP A 340 6.64 -20.67 -8.80
CA TRP A 340 5.32 -20.07 -8.93
C TRP A 340 4.36 -20.97 -9.68
#